data_fe4f776ce35b7356a3e1c1aaa63fb00f
#
_entry.id   fe4f776ce35b7356a3e1c1aaa63fb00f
#
_cell.length_a   1.000
_cell.length_b   1.000
_cell.length_c   1.000
_cell.angle_alpha   90.00
_cell.angle_beta   90.00
_cell.angle_gamma   90.00
#
_symmetry.space_group_name_H-M   'P 1'
#
loop_
_entity.id
_entity.type
_entity.pdbx_description
1 polymer ?
#
loop_
_entity_poly.entity_id
_entity_poly.type
_entity_poly.pdbx_seq_one_letter_code
_entity_poly.pdbx_strand_id
1 'polypeptide(L)'
;MKKLSQFVSEHISDDPIRLLLDRKKWPEIDMDTAVECIESRRKLKGKVQEWYDNPDLIFPRKLSAEQCSSSATGLYKATLAEHITTISQTSPFRIADLTGGLGVDSWFFSQKAEKVLYNEMQKPLCEAAEYNFNVLETANIIVSNHAVASDGTGISPAALLTGFAPDIVYMDPARRGEGGKKVFLIEDCTPDVLTLKDEIFQHTRHILLKLSPMADITMVCERLGRCCREVHVVAASGECKELLVWMDREWDDEYMIHAVELHKDGGPGVFTFTVSEEKNAAKAYTDGTAFLF
;
A
#
# COMPACT_ATOMS: atom_id res chain seq x y z
N MET A 1 -20.32 -11.05 -9.50
CA MET A 1 -19.57 -9.79 -9.68
C MET A 1 -20.17 -8.91 -10.81
N LYS A 2 -20.29 -9.35 -12.08
CA LYS A 2 -20.76 -8.51 -13.21
C LYS A 2 -22.12 -7.82 -13.00
N LYS A 3 -23.13 -8.49 -12.43
CA LYS A 3 -24.42 -7.85 -12.10
C LYS A 3 -24.29 -6.77 -11.02
N LEU A 4 -23.38 -7.00 -10.06
CA LEU A 4 -23.12 -6.04 -9.00
C LEU A 4 -22.41 -4.80 -9.53
N SER A 5 -21.38 -4.95 -10.40
CA SER A 5 -20.69 -3.77 -10.98
C SER A 5 -21.61 -2.93 -11.83
N GLN A 6 -22.48 -3.56 -12.64
CA GLN A 6 -23.48 -2.86 -13.42
C GLN A 6 -24.44 -2.07 -12.52
N PHE A 7 -24.99 -2.68 -11.47
CA PHE A 7 -25.88 -2.02 -10.52
C PHE A 7 -25.18 -0.83 -9.85
N VAL A 8 -23.94 -1.03 -9.36
CA VAL A 8 -23.14 0.04 -8.72
C VAL A 8 -22.91 1.22 -9.68
N SER A 9 -22.62 0.93 -10.95
CA SER A 9 -22.41 1.97 -11.96
C SER A 9 -23.67 2.76 -12.27
N GLU A 10 -24.81 2.08 -12.45
CA GLU A 10 -26.10 2.70 -12.74
C GLU A 10 -26.62 3.59 -11.57
N HIS A 11 -26.28 3.19 -10.32
CA HIS A 11 -26.75 3.85 -9.11
C HIS A 11 -25.68 4.67 -8.39
N ILE A 12 -24.56 5.00 -9.04
CA ILE A 12 -23.42 5.70 -8.41
C ILE A 12 -23.79 7.05 -7.80
N SER A 13 -24.82 7.72 -8.29
CA SER A 13 -25.27 9.03 -7.81
C SER A 13 -26.47 8.97 -6.85
N ASP A 14 -27.05 7.78 -6.64
CA ASP A 14 -28.24 7.62 -5.82
C ASP A 14 -27.94 7.69 -4.32
N ASP A 15 -28.96 8.04 -3.53
CA ASP A 15 -28.84 8.03 -2.07
C ASP A 15 -28.75 6.60 -1.54
N PRO A 16 -27.66 6.22 -0.87
CA PRO A 16 -27.46 4.89 -0.29
C PRO A 16 -28.59 4.46 0.65
N ILE A 17 -29.11 5.38 1.47
CA ILE A 17 -30.19 5.08 2.42
C ILE A 17 -31.47 4.70 1.65
N ARG A 18 -31.78 5.44 0.59
CA ARG A 18 -32.93 5.17 -0.27
C ARG A 18 -32.81 3.82 -0.96
N LEU A 19 -31.63 3.46 -1.46
CA LEU A 19 -31.38 2.14 -2.07
C LEU A 19 -31.62 1.01 -1.06
N LEU A 20 -31.16 1.15 0.19
CA LEU A 20 -31.39 0.17 1.25
C LEU A 20 -32.88 0.03 1.60
N LEU A 21 -33.64 1.11 1.65
CA LEU A 21 -35.09 1.09 1.90
C LEU A 21 -35.86 0.40 0.75
N ASP A 22 -35.42 0.64 -0.47
CA ASP A 22 -36.03 0.13 -1.69
C ASP A 22 -35.53 -1.28 -2.09
N ARG A 23 -34.73 -1.98 -1.25
CA ARG A 23 -34.04 -3.25 -1.57
C ARG A 23 -34.94 -4.32 -2.20
N LYS A 24 -36.24 -4.30 -1.90
CA LYS A 24 -37.23 -5.27 -2.47
C LYS A 24 -37.41 -5.13 -3.99
N LYS A 25 -36.97 -4.02 -4.59
CA LYS A 25 -37.03 -3.79 -6.05
C LYS A 25 -36.00 -4.63 -6.81
N TRP A 26 -34.91 -5.03 -6.11
CA TRP A 26 -33.77 -5.76 -6.68
C TRP A 26 -33.44 -7.01 -5.84
N PRO A 27 -34.31 -8.03 -5.84
CA PRO A 27 -34.17 -9.20 -4.97
C PRO A 27 -32.94 -10.04 -5.30
N GLU A 28 -32.34 -9.88 -6.48
CA GLU A 28 -31.12 -10.56 -6.94
C GLU A 28 -29.82 -9.85 -6.56
N ILE A 29 -29.91 -8.63 -6.00
CA ILE A 29 -28.75 -7.83 -5.58
C ILE A 29 -28.63 -7.87 -4.06
N ASP A 30 -27.46 -8.26 -3.57
CA ASP A 30 -27.09 -8.00 -2.17
C ASP A 30 -26.91 -6.49 -1.99
N MET A 31 -27.97 -5.85 -1.48
CA MET A 31 -28.05 -4.39 -1.40
C MET A 31 -27.06 -3.81 -0.40
N ASP A 32 -26.72 -4.53 0.67
CA ASP A 32 -25.75 -4.07 1.65
C ASP A 32 -24.35 -3.99 1.00
N THR A 33 -23.96 -5.03 0.27
CA THR A 33 -22.72 -5.03 -0.52
C THR A 33 -22.75 -3.99 -1.65
N ALA A 34 -23.87 -3.83 -2.34
CA ALA A 34 -23.98 -2.86 -3.44
C ALA A 34 -23.79 -1.43 -2.95
N VAL A 35 -24.43 -1.06 -1.85
CA VAL A 35 -24.31 0.26 -1.23
C VAL A 35 -22.90 0.52 -0.74
N GLU A 36 -22.26 -0.46 -0.11
CA GLU A 36 -20.86 -0.36 0.31
C GLU A 36 -19.93 -0.14 -0.90
N CYS A 37 -20.15 -0.85 -2.01
CA CYS A 37 -19.41 -0.66 -3.25
C CYS A 37 -19.63 0.74 -3.88
N ILE A 38 -20.84 1.27 -3.84
CA ILE A 38 -21.15 2.64 -4.31
C ILE A 38 -20.37 3.67 -3.50
N GLU A 39 -20.42 3.57 -2.17
CA GLU A 39 -19.71 4.49 -1.29
C GLU A 39 -18.19 4.39 -1.47
N SER A 40 -17.66 3.16 -1.61
CA SER A 40 -16.24 2.89 -1.88
C SER A 40 -15.79 3.52 -3.20
N ARG A 41 -16.54 3.31 -4.29
CA ARG A 41 -16.23 3.90 -5.60
C ARG A 41 -16.18 5.42 -5.52
N ARG A 42 -17.11 6.06 -4.82
CA ARG A 42 -17.09 7.53 -4.63
C ARG A 42 -15.82 8.03 -3.96
N LYS A 43 -15.21 7.23 -3.07
CA LYS A 43 -13.92 7.56 -2.41
C LYS A 43 -12.72 7.49 -3.35
N LEU A 44 -12.83 6.76 -4.45
CA LEU A 44 -11.76 6.64 -5.44
C LEU A 44 -11.73 7.81 -6.44
N LYS A 45 -12.79 8.62 -6.50
CA LYS A 45 -12.86 9.79 -7.40
C LYS A 45 -11.71 10.77 -7.11
N GLY A 46 -10.89 11.03 -8.11
CA GLY A 46 -9.69 11.88 -7.98
C GLY A 46 -8.53 11.27 -7.18
N LYS A 47 -8.73 10.10 -6.59
CA LYS A 47 -7.70 9.36 -5.85
C LYS A 47 -7.05 8.28 -6.71
N VAL A 48 -7.88 7.42 -7.33
CA VAL A 48 -7.50 6.43 -8.34
C VAL A 48 -8.48 6.57 -9.49
N GLN A 49 -8.27 7.60 -10.30
CA GLN A 49 -9.25 8.02 -11.31
C GLN A 49 -9.47 6.95 -12.36
N GLU A 50 -8.42 6.24 -12.76
CA GLU A 50 -8.48 5.15 -13.75
C GLU A 50 -9.44 4.03 -13.30
N TRP A 51 -9.47 3.76 -12.00
CA TRP A 51 -10.37 2.78 -11.40
C TRP A 51 -11.79 3.32 -11.22
N TYR A 52 -11.91 4.60 -10.84
CA TYR A 52 -13.21 5.26 -10.71
C TYR A 52 -13.96 5.29 -12.06
N ASP A 53 -13.25 5.56 -13.15
CA ASP A 53 -13.83 5.70 -14.50
C ASP A 53 -14.19 4.35 -15.12
N ASN A 54 -13.65 3.24 -14.63
CA ASN A 54 -13.98 1.90 -15.13
C ASN A 54 -15.25 1.36 -14.42
N PRO A 55 -16.41 1.31 -15.11
CA PRO A 55 -17.69 0.91 -14.49
C PRO A 55 -17.74 -0.56 -14.07
N ASP A 56 -16.89 -1.40 -14.63
CA ASP A 56 -16.90 -2.84 -14.39
C ASP A 56 -16.18 -3.25 -13.10
N LEU A 57 -15.37 -2.37 -12.48
CA LEU A 57 -14.65 -2.67 -11.26
C LEU A 57 -15.57 -2.67 -10.02
N ILE A 58 -15.17 -3.44 -8.99
CA ILE A 58 -15.91 -3.59 -7.73
C ILE A 58 -14.97 -3.29 -6.56
N PHE A 59 -15.48 -2.53 -5.59
CA PHE A 59 -14.71 -2.10 -4.41
C PHE A 59 -15.52 -2.37 -3.13
N PRO A 60 -15.50 -3.59 -2.61
CA PRO A 60 -16.07 -3.88 -1.30
C PRO A 60 -15.21 -3.21 -0.22
N ARG A 61 -15.83 -2.87 0.90
CA ARG A 61 -15.16 -2.24 2.04
C ARG A 61 -14.76 -0.78 1.83
N LYS A 62 -15.65 0.11 2.24
CA LYS A 62 -15.46 1.57 2.21
C LYS A 62 -14.17 2.02 2.88
N LEU A 63 -13.83 1.44 4.04
CA LEU A 63 -12.60 1.76 4.76
C LEU A 63 -11.35 1.46 3.91
N SER A 64 -11.33 0.33 3.21
CA SER A 64 -10.21 -0.01 2.32
C SER A 64 -10.07 0.99 1.17
N ALA A 65 -11.17 1.51 0.62
CA ALA A 65 -11.14 2.56 -0.41
C ALA A 65 -10.65 3.91 0.16
N GLU A 66 -11.00 4.23 1.40
CA GLU A 66 -10.50 5.43 2.08
C GLU A 66 -8.99 5.36 2.35
N GLN A 67 -8.48 4.19 2.70
CA GLN A 67 -7.08 3.99 3.11
C GLN A 67 -6.14 3.58 1.98
N CYS A 68 -6.64 3.12 0.82
CA CYS A 68 -5.78 2.70 -0.28
C CYS A 68 -4.90 3.84 -0.79
N SER A 69 -3.86 3.50 -1.49
CA SER A 69 -2.96 4.44 -2.19
C SER A 69 -3.71 5.26 -3.25
N SER A 70 -3.21 6.45 -3.53
CA SER A 70 -3.61 7.20 -4.72
C SER A 70 -2.84 6.74 -5.95
N SER A 71 -3.28 7.11 -7.17
CA SER A 71 -2.51 6.84 -8.40
C SER A 71 -1.08 7.37 -8.30
N ALA A 72 -0.89 8.57 -7.76
CA ALA A 72 0.44 9.17 -7.61
C ALA A 72 1.34 8.37 -6.66
N THR A 73 0.84 7.97 -5.48
CA THR A 73 1.64 7.22 -4.51
C THR A 73 1.84 5.76 -4.94
N GLY A 74 0.88 5.14 -5.63
CA GLY A 74 1.02 3.81 -6.22
C GLY A 74 2.10 3.78 -7.31
N LEU A 75 2.07 4.76 -8.22
CA LEU A 75 3.10 4.89 -9.26
C LEU A 75 4.49 5.15 -8.67
N TYR A 76 4.58 5.99 -7.63
CA TYR A 76 5.85 6.25 -6.94
C TYR A 76 6.44 4.96 -6.36
N LYS A 77 5.63 4.15 -5.66
CA LYS A 77 6.08 2.86 -5.10
C LYS A 77 6.54 1.89 -6.19
N ALA A 78 5.83 1.82 -7.30
CA ALA A 78 6.22 0.98 -8.44
C ALA A 78 7.55 1.44 -9.05
N THR A 79 7.76 2.74 -9.17
CA THR A 79 9.03 3.32 -9.65
C THR A 79 10.17 3.09 -8.65
N LEU A 80 9.89 3.18 -7.34
CA LEU A 80 10.88 2.87 -6.30
C LEU A 80 11.26 1.37 -6.33
N ALA A 81 10.29 0.46 -6.51
CA ALA A 81 10.58 -0.96 -6.65
C ALA A 81 11.47 -1.26 -7.87
N GLU A 82 11.20 -0.62 -9.01
CA GLU A 82 12.05 -0.70 -10.21
C GLU A 82 13.47 -0.16 -9.95
N HIS A 83 13.59 0.95 -9.21
CA HIS A 83 14.89 1.52 -8.81
C HIS A 83 15.68 0.57 -7.90
N ILE A 84 15.06 -0.01 -6.88
CA ILE A 84 15.65 -1.00 -5.97
C ILE A 84 16.25 -2.16 -6.76
N THR A 85 15.50 -2.71 -7.71
CA THR A 85 15.94 -3.86 -8.50
C THR A 85 16.97 -3.51 -9.56
N THR A 86 16.97 -2.27 -10.06
CA THR A 86 18.01 -1.77 -10.94
C THR A 86 19.36 -1.68 -10.22
N ILE A 87 19.38 -1.12 -9.01
CA ILE A 87 20.60 -1.06 -8.18
C ILE A 87 21.12 -2.47 -7.85
N SER A 88 20.21 -3.42 -7.60
CA SER A 88 20.54 -4.80 -7.24
C SER A 88 20.80 -5.69 -8.47
N GLN A 89 20.67 -5.17 -9.68
CA GLN A 89 20.87 -5.88 -10.95
C GLN A 89 19.95 -7.10 -11.12
N THR A 90 18.71 -7.00 -10.63
CA THR A 90 17.68 -8.05 -10.68
C THR A 90 16.50 -7.67 -11.59
N SER A 91 16.79 -7.21 -12.83
CA SER A 91 15.75 -6.90 -13.81
C SER A 91 15.71 -7.96 -14.92
N PRO A 92 14.53 -8.47 -15.33
CA PRO A 92 13.18 -8.19 -14.82
C PRO A 92 12.96 -8.75 -13.41
N PHE A 93 12.08 -8.13 -12.62
CA PHE A 93 11.92 -8.44 -11.20
C PHE A 93 10.52 -8.98 -10.84
N ARG A 94 10.44 -9.65 -9.69
CA ARG A 94 9.22 -10.16 -9.08
C ARG A 94 9.00 -9.49 -7.74
N ILE A 95 7.75 -9.09 -7.46
CA ILE A 95 7.38 -8.46 -6.19
C ILE A 95 6.22 -9.21 -5.55
N ALA A 96 6.33 -9.46 -4.23
CA ALA A 96 5.24 -10.05 -3.46
C ALA A 96 4.64 -8.99 -2.53
N ASP A 97 3.37 -8.67 -2.73
CA ASP A 97 2.56 -7.83 -1.84
C ASP A 97 1.81 -8.74 -0.86
N LEU A 98 2.24 -8.73 0.42
CA LEU A 98 1.66 -9.59 1.46
C LEU A 98 0.39 -9.02 2.10
N THR A 99 0.01 -7.78 1.75
CA THR A 99 -1.06 -6.99 2.37
C THR A 99 -1.91 -6.26 1.33
N GLY A 100 -2.33 -6.96 0.30
CA GLY A 100 -2.84 -6.40 -0.95
C GLY A 100 -4.04 -5.46 -0.89
N GLY A 101 -4.92 -5.60 0.12
CA GLY A 101 -6.09 -4.72 0.28
C GLY A 101 -6.98 -4.68 -0.97
N LEU A 102 -7.29 -3.48 -1.46
CA LEU A 102 -8.03 -3.32 -2.73
C LEU A 102 -7.21 -3.70 -3.98
N GLY A 103 -5.90 -3.87 -3.86
CA GLY A 103 -5.03 -4.23 -4.97
C GLY A 103 -4.45 -3.05 -5.76
N VAL A 104 -4.60 -1.81 -5.28
CA VAL A 104 -4.11 -0.61 -5.99
C VAL A 104 -2.59 -0.67 -6.16
N ASP A 105 -1.83 -0.91 -5.08
CA ASP A 105 -0.37 -0.98 -5.14
C ASP A 105 0.09 -2.15 -6.01
N SER A 106 -0.50 -3.33 -5.85
CA SER A 106 -0.22 -4.51 -6.69
C SER A 106 -0.49 -4.25 -8.18
N TRP A 107 -1.54 -3.50 -8.51
CA TRP A 107 -1.82 -3.10 -9.89
C TRP A 107 -0.75 -2.17 -10.46
N PHE A 108 -0.28 -1.19 -9.68
CA PHE A 108 0.83 -0.33 -10.11
C PHE A 108 2.15 -1.13 -10.24
N PHE A 109 2.43 -2.04 -9.31
CA PHE A 109 3.59 -2.94 -9.42
C PHE A 109 3.53 -3.79 -10.69
N SER A 110 2.35 -4.27 -11.09
CA SER A 110 2.20 -5.10 -12.29
C SER A 110 2.59 -4.41 -13.59
N GLN A 111 2.60 -3.09 -13.61
CA GLN A 111 3.01 -2.29 -14.77
C GLN A 111 4.54 -2.23 -14.96
N LYS A 112 5.30 -2.62 -13.93
CA LYS A 112 6.77 -2.56 -13.90
C LYS A 112 7.41 -3.94 -13.70
N ALA A 113 6.81 -4.79 -12.88
CA ALA A 113 7.32 -6.10 -12.52
C ALA A 113 7.00 -7.16 -13.59
N GLU A 114 7.86 -8.18 -13.72
CA GLU A 114 7.58 -9.38 -14.50
C GLU A 114 6.37 -10.13 -13.93
N LYS A 115 6.34 -10.28 -12.60
CA LYS A 115 5.26 -10.94 -11.87
C LYS A 115 5.01 -10.26 -10.52
N VAL A 116 3.75 -10.25 -10.12
CA VAL A 116 3.29 -9.79 -8.81
C VAL A 116 2.58 -10.93 -8.11
N LEU A 117 2.94 -11.22 -6.87
CA LEU A 117 2.12 -12.02 -5.97
C LEU A 117 1.31 -11.04 -5.12
N TYR A 118 0.00 -11.03 -5.30
CA TYR A 118 -0.95 -10.32 -4.44
C TYR A 118 -1.50 -11.28 -3.40
N ASN A 119 -1.37 -10.93 -2.12
CA ASN A 119 -1.98 -11.69 -1.03
C ASN A 119 -2.83 -10.78 -0.14
N GLU A 120 -4.03 -11.22 0.19
CA GLU A 120 -4.97 -10.51 1.07
C GLU A 120 -5.69 -11.51 1.98
N MET A 121 -5.74 -11.20 3.29
CA MET A 121 -6.37 -12.08 4.27
C MET A 121 -7.90 -12.05 4.23
N GLN A 122 -8.51 -10.92 3.89
CA GLN A 122 -9.94 -10.75 3.82
C GLN A 122 -10.50 -11.29 2.50
N LYS A 123 -11.17 -12.44 2.56
CA LYS A 123 -11.70 -13.12 1.37
C LYS A 123 -12.54 -12.22 0.46
N PRO A 124 -13.47 -11.36 0.95
CA PRO A 124 -14.23 -10.47 0.06
C PRO A 124 -13.39 -9.47 -0.71
N LEU A 125 -12.30 -8.94 -0.10
CA LEU A 125 -11.35 -8.06 -0.79
C LEU A 125 -10.54 -8.84 -1.83
N CYS A 126 -10.05 -10.03 -1.47
CA CYS A 126 -9.30 -10.90 -2.36
C CYS A 126 -10.12 -11.28 -3.61
N GLU A 127 -11.36 -11.73 -3.44
CA GLU A 127 -12.26 -12.08 -4.55
C GLU A 127 -12.57 -10.88 -5.46
N ALA A 128 -12.73 -9.69 -4.88
CA ALA A 128 -12.94 -8.47 -5.65
C ALA A 128 -11.68 -8.03 -6.40
N ALA A 129 -10.51 -8.12 -5.77
CA ALA A 129 -9.24 -7.82 -6.41
C ALA A 129 -8.95 -8.75 -7.59
N GLU A 130 -9.16 -10.06 -7.42
CA GLU A 130 -9.03 -11.05 -8.50
C GLU A 130 -9.95 -10.73 -9.68
N TYR A 131 -11.22 -10.42 -9.40
CA TYR A 131 -12.17 -9.98 -10.42
C TYR A 131 -11.70 -8.71 -11.12
N ASN A 132 -11.25 -7.70 -10.36
CA ASN A 132 -10.78 -6.42 -10.89
C ASN A 132 -9.52 -6.59 -11.76
N PHE A 133 -8.55 -7.41 -11.35
CA PHE A 133 -7.35 -7.69 -12.14
C PHE A 133 -7.69 -8.36 -13.48
N ASN A 134 -8.69 -9.24 -13.50
CA ASN A 134 -9.19 -9.83 -14.74
C ASN A 134 -9.86 -8.77 -15.65
N VAL A 135 -10.67 -7.85 -15.09
CA VAL A 135 -11.27 -6.73 -15.83
C VAL A 135 -10.21 -5.77 -16.37
N LEU A 136 -9.13 -5.57 -15.62
CA LEU A 136 -7.99 -4.71 -16.01
C LEU A 136 -6.97 -5.43 -16.90
N GLU A 137 -7.22 -6.68 -17.26
CA GLU A 137 -6.37 -7.54 -18.13
C GLU A 137 -4.92 -7.67 -17.60
N THR A 138 -4.74 -7.67 -16.28
CA THR A 138 -3.42 -7.82 -15.63
C THR A 138 -3.05 -9.29 -15.48
N ALA A 139 -2.48 -9.88 -16.51
CA ALA A 139 -2.16 -11.32 -16.58
C ALA A 139 -0.95 -11.75 -15.71
N ASN A 140 -0.16 -10.81 -15.20
CA ASN A 140 1.06 -11.06 -14.44
C ASN A 140 0.86 -10.99 -12.93
N ILE A 141 -0.38 -10.87 -12.44
CA ILE A 141 -0.72 -10.92 -11.00
C ILE A 141 -1.20 -12.32 -10.63
N ILE A 142 -0.56 -12.91 -9.62
CA ILE A 142 -0.99 -14.17 -8.98
C ILE A 142 -1.70 -13.80 -7.69
N VAL A 143 -2.93 -14.27 -7.52
CA VAL A 143 -3.77 -13.96 -6.36
C VAL A 143 -3.69 -15.08 -5.32
N SER A 144 -3.56 -14.69 -4.06
CA SER A 144 -3.52 -15.56 -2.88
C SER A 144 -4.39 -15.00 -1.77
N ASN A 145 -5.07 -15.87 -1.00
CA ASN A 145 -5.94 -15.44 0.09
C ASN A 145 -5.53 -16.13 1.40
N HIS A 146 -4.59 -15.51 2.12
CA HIS A 146 -4.09 -16.04 3.38
C HIS A 146 -3.80 -14.93 4.39
N ALA A 147 -4.05 -15.21 5.66
CA ALA A 147 -3.45 -14.44 6.75
C ALA A 147 -1.97 -14.86 6.89
N VAL A 148 -1.06 -13.89 6.91
CA VAL A 148 0.38 -14.14 7.07
C VAL A 148 0.77 -13.91 8.52
N ALA A 149 1.34 -14.95 9.17
CA ALA A 149 1.81 -14.88 10.55
C ALA A 149 2.86 -15.97 10.82
N SER A 150 3.78 -15.71 11.77
CA SER A 150 4.81 -16.68 12.20
C SER A 150 4.40 -17.46 13.45
N ASP A 151 3.29 -17.10 14.11
CA ASP A 151 2.83 -17.68 15.37
C ASP A 151 1.83 -18.85 15.22
N GLY A 152 1.59 -19.28 13.99
CA GLY A 152 0.65 -20.36 13.66
C GLY A 152 -0.81 -19.92 13.52
N THR A 153 -1.12 -18.63 13.67
CA THR A 153 -2.48 -18.08 13.43
C THR A 153 -2.77 -17.86 11.95
N GLY A 154 -1.72 -17.96 11.11
CA GLY A 154 -1.77 -17.83 9.65
C GLY A 154 -0.78 -18.76 8.98
N ILE A 155 -0.51 -18.50 7.70
CA ILE A 155 0.60 -19.18 6.99
C ILE A 155 1.89 -18.40 7.17
N SER A 156 3.03 -19.11 7.18
CA SER A 156 4.32 -18.44 7.25
C SER A 156 4.65 -17.75 5.92
N PRO A 157 5.47 -16.67 5.93
CA PRO A 157 6.00 -16.08 4.71
C PRO A 157 6.63 -17.11 3.76
N ALA A 158 7.37 -18.09 4.29
CA ALA A 158 7.98 -19.14 3.50
C ALA A 158 6.97 -19.92 2.64
N ALA A 159 5.77 -20.19 3.15
CA ALA A 159 4.74 -20.91 2.40
C ALA A 159 4.27 -20.17 1.15
N LEU A 160 4.28 -18.82 1.18
CA LEU A 160 3.94 -17.98 0.02
C LEU A 160 5.14 -17.74 -0.90
N LEU A 161 6.31 -17.50 -0.30
CA LEU A 161 7.45 -16.91 -1.03
C LEU A 161 8.36 -17.95 -1.69
N THR A 162 8.48 -19.19 -1.14
CA THR A 162 9.40 -20.19 -1.66
C THR A 162 9.15 -20.53 -3.13
N GLY A 163 7.91 -20.71 -3.54
CA GLY A 163 7.56 -21.03 -4.94
C GLY A 163 7.54 -19.82 -5.87
N PHE A 164 7.41 -18.63 -5.32
CA PHE A 164 7.35 -17.38 -6.08
C PHE A 164 8.73 -16.75 -6.28
N ALA A 165 9.62 -16.86 -5.29
CA ALA A 165 10.98 -16.31 -5.29
C ALA A 165 11.00 -14.80 -5.64
N PRO A 166 10.48 -13.92 -4.78
CA PRO A 166 10.43 -12.48 -5.03
C PRO A 166 11.80 -11.82 -4.91
N ASP A 167 12.05 -10.79 -5.72
CA ASP A 167 13.18 -9.87 -5.54
C ASP A 167 12.88 -8.83 -4.45
N ILE A 168 11.60 -8.45 -4.31
CA ILE A 168 11.10 -7.52 -3.29
C ILE A 168 9.86 -8.12 -2.63
N VAL A 169 9.77 -7.98 -1.31
CA VAL A 169 8.51 -8.14 -0.56
C VAL A 169 8.01 -6.77 -0.15
N TYR A 170 6.77 -6.45 -0.52
CA TYR A 170 6.06 -5.25 -0.11
C TYR A 170 5.06 -5.57 1.00
N MET A 171 4.94 -4.66 1.97
CA MET A 171 3.98 -4.74 3.06
C MET A 171 3.39 -3.37 3.39
N ASP A 172 2.08 -3.29 3.52
CA ASP A 172 1.31 -2.16 4.08
C ASP A 172 0.48 -2.66 5.27
N PRO A 173 1.13 -2.95 6.43
CA PRO A 173 0.45 -3.58 7.54
C PRO A 173 -0.57 -2.63 8.16
N ALA A 174 -1.79 -3.14 8.41
CA ALA A 174 -2.84 -2.39 9.05
C ALA A 174 -2.53 -2.22 10.56
N ARG A 175 -2.88 -1.05 11.11
CA ARG A 175 -2.83 -0.84 12.55
C ARG A 175 -3.87 -1.70 13.25
N ARG A 176 -3.49 -2.43 14.31
CA ARG A 176 -4.44 -3.11 15.19
C ARG A 176 -5.32 -2.08 15.88
N GLY A 177 -6.57 -2.01 15.47
CA GLY A 177 -7.50 -0.98 15.90
C GLY A 177 -8.17 -1.26 17.23
N GLU A 178 -7.48 -1.04 18.35
CA GLU A 178 -8.19 -0.84 19.62
C GLU A 178 -7.57 0.31 20.42
N GLY A 179 -8.42 1.31 20.70
CA GLY A 179 -8.21 2.26 21.79
C GLY A 179 -7.24 3.39 21.54
N GLY A 180 -7.64 4.41 20.77
CA GLY A 180 -7.27 5.82 21.05
C GLY A 180 -5.80 6.20 21.31
N LYS A 181 -4.85 5.32 21.11
CA LYS A 181 -3.43 5.64 21.24
C LYS A 181 -3.03 6.68 20.20
N LYS A 182 -2.50 7.81 20.65
CA LYS A 182 -2.08 8.92 19.80
C LYS A 182 -0.75 8.66 19.09
N VAL A 183 0.01 7.68 19.50
CA VAL A 183 1.33 7.36 18.95
C VAL A 183 1.24 6.11 18.07
N PHE A 184 1.82 6.18 16.88
CA PHE A 184 1.98 5.03 15.99
C PHE A 184 3.18 4.20 16.46
N LEU A 185 2.95 2.92 16.75
CA LEU A 185 4.02 1.96 17.04
C LEU A 185 4.01 0.87 15.96
N ILE A 186 5.17 0.49 15.47
CA ILE A 186 5.31 -0.56 14.47
C ILE A 186 4.87 -1.94 15.03
N GLU A 187 4.99 -2.13 16.34
CA GLU A 187 4.54 -3.32 17.07
C GLU A 187 3.00 -3.47 17.09
N ASP A 188 2.27 -2.38 16.89
CA ASP A 188 0.79 -2.39 16.82
C ASP A 188 0.27 -2.74 15.41
N CYS A 189 1.14 -3.11 14.49
CA CYS A 189 0.77 -3.45 13.10
C CYS A 189 0.39 -4.92 12.92
N THR A 190 -0.46 -5.18 11.93
CA THR A 190 -0.82 -6.54 11.49
C THR A 190 -0.73 -6.59 9.95
N PRO A 191 0.04 -7.54 9.39
CA PRO A 191 0.93 -8.49 10.08
C PRO A 191 2.08 -7.80 10.84
N ASP A 192 2.62 -8.50 11.86
CA ASP A 192 3.71 -7.98 12.68
C ASP A 192 5.04 -8.05 11.90
N VAL A 193 5.47 -6.91 11.39
CA VAL A 193 6.69 -6.80 10.56
C VAL A 193 7.93 -7.23 11.31
N LEU A 194 8.04 -6.91 12.62
CA LEU A 194 9.23 -7.21 13.40
C LEU A 194 9.44 -8.72 13.58
N THR A 195 8.34 -9.48 13.68
CA THR A 195 8.41 -10.94 13.78
C THR A 195 8.61 -11.62 12.43
N LEU A 196 8.12 -11.01 11.33
CA LEU A 196 8.15 -11.61 10.01
C LEU A 196 9.43 -11.30 9.21
N LYS A 197 10.10 -10.16 9.46
CA LYS A 197 11.17 -9.65 8.60
C LYS A 197 12.32 -10.63 8.42
N ASP A 198 12.75 -11.33 9.48
CA ASP A 198 13.90 -12.22 9.42
C ASP A 198 13.59 -13.48 8.60
N GLU A 199 12.35 -13.99 8.65
CA GLU A 199 11.90 -15.08 7.78
C GLU A 199 11.77 -14.61 6.33
N ILE A 200 11.19 -13.42 6.10
CA ILE A 200 11.06 -12.83 4.76
C ILE A 200 12.45 -12.65 4.13
N PHE A 201 13.44 -12.21 4.88
CA PHE A 201 14.83 -12.06 4.40
C PHE A 201 15.53 -13.37 4.02
N GLN A 202 14.98 -14.53 4.37
CA GLN A 202 15.48 -15.81 3.84
C GLN A 202 15.04 -16.03 2.37
N HIS A 203 14.01 -15.32 1.90
CA HIS A 203 13.43 -15.49 0.57
C HIS A 203 13.64 -14.30 -0.38
N THR A 204 14.04 -13.15 0.16
CA THR A 204 14.35 -11.95 -0.62
C THR A 204 15.50 -11.17 0.03
N ARG A 205 16.14 -10.32 -0.74
CA ARG A 205 17.08 -9.34 -0.21
C ARG A 205 16.37 -8.06 0.27
N HIS A 206 15.27 -7.69 -0.37
CA HIS A 206 14.65 -6.37 -0.20
C HIS A 206 13.23 -6.47 0.36
N ILE A 207 12.94 -5.64 1.36
CA ILE A 207 11.59 -5.40 1.87
C ILE A 207 11.28 -3.92 1.70
N LEU A 208 10.14 -3.62 1.09
CA LEU A 208 9.57 -2.27 1.01
C LEU A 208 8.36 -2.20 1.93
N LEU A 209 8.48 -1.44 3.00
CA LEU A 209 7.46 -1.30 4.04
C LEU A 209 6.77 0.05 3.92
N LYS A 210 5.44 0.07 3.82
CA LYS A 210 4.64 1.28 3.90
C LYS A 210 4.10 1.44 5.33
N LEU A 211 4.22 2.64 5.87
CA LEU A 211 3.74 2.99 7.19
C LEU A 211 2.91 4.29 7.16
N SER A 212 2.15 4.50 8.24
CA SER A 212 1.43 5.75 8.47
C SER A 212 2.39 6.95 8.45
N PRO A 213 1.97 8.12 7.90
CA PRO A 213 2.74 9.36 7.98
C PRO A 213 2.95 9.86 9.42
N MET A 214 2.25 9.29 10.40
CA MET A 214 2.39 9.59 11.83
C MET A 214 3.47 8.75 12.53
N ALA A 215 4.14 7.84 11.80
CA ALA A 215 5.20 7.01 12.38
C ALA A 215 6.46 7.86 12.66
N ASP A 216 7.07 7.64 13.82
CA ASP A 216 8.35 8.24 14.16
C ASP A 216 9.47 7.48 13.44
N ILE A 217 10.18 8.18 12.54
CA ILE A 217 11.22 7.60 11.68
C ILE A 217 12.33 6.99 12.53
N THR A 218 12.80 7.71 13.56
CA THR A 218 13.90 7.26 14.42
C THR A 218 13.51 5.98 15.14
N MET A 219 12.34 5.95 15.79
CA MET A 219 11.83 4.76 16.46
C MET A 219 11.66 3.58 15.49
N VAL A 220 11.09 3.81 14.32
CA VAL A 220 10.89 2.74 13.31
C VAL A 220 12.23 2.15 12.89
N CYS A 221 13.20 2.98 12.53
CA CYS A 221 14.53 2.52 12.09
C CYS A 221 15.30 1.84 13.22
N GLU A 222 15.21 2.31 14.46
CA GLU A 222 15.80 1.64 15.63
C GLU A 222 15.20 0.23 15.84
N ARG A 223 13.88 0.06 15.68
CA ARG A 223 13.20 -1.22 15.83
C ARG A 223 13.49 -2.19 14.69
N LEU A 224 13.54 -1.70 13.45
CA LEU A 224 13.86 -2.53 12.28
C LEU A 224 15.35 -2.91 12.24
N GLY A 225 16.23 -2.08 12.82
CA GLY A 225 17.67 -2.34 12.91
C GLY A 225 18.43 -1.87 11.68
N ARG A 226 19.68 -2.36 11.54
CA ARG A 226 20.65 -1.88 10.54
C ARG A 226 20.23 -2.10 9.07
N CYS A 227 19.27 -2.98 8.82
CA CYS A 227 18.78 -3.23 7.47
C CYS A 227 17.98 -2.06 6.86
N CYS A 228 17.62 -1.01 7.62
CA CYS A 228 17.02 0.20 7.07
C CYS A 228 18.03 0.91 6.18
N ARG A 229 17.74 1.01 4.89
CA ARG A 229 18.60 1.65 3.90
C ARG A 229 18.12 3.04 3.53
N GLU A 230 16.83 3.18 3.23
CA GLU A 230 16.23 4.45 2.85
C GLU A 230 14.85 4.62 3.48
N VAL A 231 14.52 5.85 3.85
CA VAL A 231 13.19 6.25 4.31
C VAL A 231 12.67 7.36 3.41
N HIS A 232 11.54 7.13 2.74
CA HIS A 232 10.89 8.12 1.90
C HIS A 232 9.67 8.69 2.62
N VAL A 233 9.71 9.98 2.92
CA VAL A 233 8.59 10.75 3.45
C VAL A 233 7.83 11.29 2.24
N VAL A 234 6.73 10.63 1.87
CA VAL A 234 6.02 10.92 0.63
C VAL A 234 4.85 11.85 0.88
N ALA A 235 4.91 13.04 0.29
CA ALA A 235 3.85 14.03 0.29
C ALA A 235 3.22 14.17 -1.11
N ALA A 236 1.96 14.53 -1.14
CA ALA A 236 1.22 14.86 -2.35
C ALA A 236 0.16 15.92 -2.02
N SER A 237 0.06 16.96 -2.85
CA SER A 237 -0.85 18.08 -2.65
C SER A 237 -0.65 18.80 -1.31
N GLY A 238 0.60 18.93 -0.86
CA GLY A 238 0.97 19.63 0.37
C GLY A 238 0.65 18.86 1.67
N GLU A 239 0.42 17.54 1.60
CA GLU A 239 0.11 16.69 2.75
C GLU A 239 0.93 15.42 2.72
N CYS A 240 1.60 15.08 3.85
CA CYS A 240 2.30 13.81 3.96
C CYS A 240 1.31 12.65 3.93
N LYS A 241 1.50 11.72 2.98
CA LYS A 241 0.57 10.61 2.73
C LYS A 241 1.03 9.31 3.36
N GLU A 242 2.33 9.02 3.28
CA GLU A 242 2.88 7.75 3.74
C GLU A 242 4.39 7.86 4.00
N LEU A 243 4.90 6.97 4.83
CA LEU A 243 6.32 6.67 4.94
C LEU A 243 6.59 5.36 4.23
N LEU A 244 7.64 5.32 3.41
CA LEU A 244 8.15 4.08 2.82
C LEU A 244 9.53 3.81 3.39
N VAL A 245 9.74 2.61 3.92
CA VAL A 245 11.05 2.17 4.42
C VAL A 245 11.54 1.06 3.50
N TRP A 246 12.64 1.32 2.80
CA TRP A 246 13.34 0.28 2.07
C TRP A 246 14.36 -0.36 3.01
N MET A 247 14.16 -1.65 3.28
CA MET A 247 15.10 -2.49 4.01
C MET A 247 15.88 -3.36 3.02
N ASP A 248 17.21 -3.39 3.17
CA ASP A 248 18.13 -4.22 2.41
C ASP A 248 18.90 -5.10 3.39
N ARG A 249 18.79 -6.43 3.26
CA ARG A 249 19.46 -7.40 4.15
C ARG A 249 20.98 -7.21 4.23
N GLU A 250 21.59 -6.69 3.15
CA GLU A 250 23.04 -6.50 3.07
C GLU A 250 23.50 -5.10 3.46
N TRP A 251 22.56 -4.21 3.82
CA TRP A 251 22.88 -2.86 4.24
C TRP A 251 23.38 -2.83 5.70
N ASP A 252 24.46 -2.11 5.95
CA ASP A 252 25.09 -1.98 7.28
C ASP A 252 25.66 -0.57 7.49
N ASP A 253 25.03 0.45 6.91
CA ASP A 253 25.42 1.86 7.03
C ASP A 253 24.26 2.68 7.60
N GLU A 254 24.46 3.99 7.78
CA GLU A 254 23.38 4.88 8.20
C GLU A 254 22.31 4.98 7.08
N TYR A 255 21.04 5.11 7.46
CA TYR A 255 19.96 5.26 6.48
C TYR A 255 19.88 6.67 5.93
N MET A 256 19.43 6.77 4.68
CA MET A 256 19.12 8.03 4.01
C MET A 256 17.63 8.38 4.17
N ILE A 257 17.34 9.67 4.28
CA ILE A 257 15.98 10.20 4.30
C ILE A 257 15.73 10.97 3.00
N HIS A 258 14.65 10.64 2.33
CA HIS A 258 14.17 11.29 1.12
C HIS A 258 12.84 11.99 1.42
N ALA A 259 12.85 13.33 1.49
CA ALA A 259 11.63 14.10 1.49
C ALA A 259 11.14 14.25 0.05
N VAL A 260 9.96 13.70 -0.24
CA VAL A 260 9.43 13.55 -1.60
C VAL A 260 8.09 14.28 -1.70
N GLU A 261 7.99 15.24 -2.62
CA GLU A 261 6.72 15.87 -3.00
C GLU A 261 6.31 15.41 -4.40
N LEU A 262 5.15 14.76 -4.49
CA LEU A 262 4.57 14.30 -5.74
C LEU A 262 3.75 15.41 -6.38
N HIS A 263 4.21 15.91 -7.52
CA HIS A 263 3.50 16.93 -8.29
C HIS A 263 2.53 16.30 -9.29
N LYS A 264 1.41 16.98 -9.57
CA LYS A 264 0.43 16.52 -10.58
C LYS A 264 1.01 16.52 -11.99
N ASP A 265 1.80 17.55 -12.29
CA ASP A 265 2.39 17.79 -13.60
C ASP A 265 3.90 17.86 -13.45
N GLY A 266 4.57 16.72 -13.56
CA GLY A 266 6.03 16.65 -13.49
C GLY A 266 6.56 15.47 -12.67
N GLY A 267 7.88 15.37 -12.58
CA GLY A 267 8.53 14.38 -11.72
C GLY A 267 8.44 14.77 -10.23
N PRO A 268 8.74 13.84 -9.31
CA PRO A 268 8.79 14.14 -7.89
C PRO A 268 9.89 15.15 -7.59
N GLY A 269 9.60 16.14 -6.72
CA GLY A 269 10.62 16.90 -6.03
C GLY A 269 11.22 16.03 -4.92
N VAL A 270 12.53 15.85 -4.90
CA VAL A 270 13.20 15.01 -3.89
C VAL A 270 14.32 15.80 -3.23
N PHE A 271 14.32 15.85 -1.90
CA PHE A 271 15.42 16.34 -1.08
C PHE A 271 15.94 15.19 -0.23
N THR A 272 17.24 14.91 -0.32
CA THR A 272 17.88 13.74 0.32
C THR A 272 18.92 14.22 1.32
N PHE A 273 18.97 13.57 2.48
CA PHE A 273 19.96 13.80 3.53
C PHE A 273 20.14 12.55 4.39
N THR A 274 21.27 12.46 5.09
CA THR A 274 21.55 11.42 6.07
C THR A 274 21.21 11.90 7.48
N VAL A 275 21.09 10.97 8.42
CA VAL A 275 20.90 11.29 9.84
C VAL A 275 22.05 12.16 10.39
N SER A 276 23.27 11.88 9.94
CA SER A 276 24.47 12.63 10.33
C SER A 276 24.44 14.07 9.78
N GLU A 277 24.00 14.26 8.53
CA GLU A 277 23.84 15.59 7.94
C GLU A 277 22.76 16.39 8.67
N GLU A 278 21.61 15.79 9.00
CA GLU A 278 20.56 16.44 9.77
C GLU A 278 21.05 16.89 11.15
N LYS A 279 21.76 16.03 11.87
CA LYS A 279 22.31 16.36 13.20
C LYS A 279 23.33 17.51 13.18
N ASN A 280 24.11 17.59 12.10
CA ASN A 280 25.16 18.60 11.93
C ASN A 280 24.68 19.84 11.19
N ALA A 281 23.43 19.90 10.73
CA ALA A 281 22.89 21.06 10.03
C ALA A 281 22.88 22.31 10.92
N ALA A 282 23.29 23.42 10.33
CA ALA A 282 23.26 24.72 11.02
C ALA A 282 21.81 25.13 11.31
N LYS A 283 21.48 25.32 12.58
CA LYS A 283 20.16 25.80 12.99
C LYS A 283 19.98 27.26 12.63
N ALA A 284 19.09 27.56 11.69
CA ALA A 284 18.64 28.92 11.42
C ALA A 284 17.32 29.18 12.15
N TYR A 285 17.23 30.31 12.84
CA TYR A 285 15.95 30.75 13.39
C TYR A 285 15.31 31.71 12.39
N THR A 286 14.08 31.42 11.98
CA THR A 286 13.26 32.36 11.22
C THR A 286 12.49 33.23 12.22
N ASP A 287 12.43 34.52 11.98
CA ASP A 287 11.66 35.47 12.79
C ASP A 287 10.16 35.40 12.49
N GLY A 288 9.63 34.23 12.57
CA GLY A 288 8.28 34.01 13.07
C GLY A 288 7.12 34.04 12.09
N THR A 289 7.26 33.89 10.75
CA THR A 289 6.09 33.74 9.86
C THR A 289 6.25 32.77 8.71
N ALA A 290 7.34 32.01 8.62
CA ALA A 290 7.47 30.95 7.63
C ALA A 290 7.08 29.61 8.25
N PHE A 291 6.09 28.94 7.69
CA PHE A 291 5.85 27.53 7.97
C PHE A 291 6.99 26.75 7.29
N LEU A 292 7.81 26.09 8.11
CA LEU A 292 8.77 25.08 7.63
C LEU A 292 8.01 23.77 7.55
N PHE A 293 7.89 23.22 6.37
CA PHE A 293 7.37 21.88 6.13
C PHE A 293 8.53 20.91 5.95
#